data_533b0e8369d8fd5f9daa346acb72a935
#
_entry.id   533b0e8369d8fd5f9daa346acb72a935
#
_cell.length_a   1.000
_cell.length_b   1.000
_cell.length_c   1.000
_cell.angle_alpha   90.00
_cell.angle_beta   90.00
_cell.angle_gamma   90.00
#
_symmetry.space_group_name_H-M   'P 1'
#
loop_
_entity.id
_entity.type
_entity.pdbx_description
1 polymer ?
#
loop_
_entity_poly.entity_id
_entity_poly.type
_entity_poly.pdbx_seq_one_letter_code
_entity_poly.pdbx_strand_id
1 'polypeptide(L)'
;YLDTKHPIIIENIMGIKRRKGSLQKGKKPILINHLKAIINSIDEEKTEEIKKIRNKTIILIGFAGGFRRLELVSLDYEDIDFVPEGLKIIIKRSKTDQFGEGMIKGLPYFINQEYCPVIHLQKWLKLSNIKSGSLFRRFTKGSKLTNKRLTDQTVALLLKKYLNSAGIDNENYSGHSLRSGFATVSAES
;
A
#
# COMPACT_ATOMS: atom_id res chain seq x y z
N TYR A 1 -0.72 7.84 36.07
CA TYR A 1 -0.39 7.56 34.67
C TYR A 1 0.98 8.14 34.38
N LEU A 2 1.90 7.34 33.84
CA LEU A 2 3.25 7.77 33.47
C LEU A 2 3.14 8.55 32.15
N ASP A 3 3.53 9.80 32.15
CA ASP A 3 3.58 10.59 30.90
C ASP A 3 4.83 10.20 30.09
N THR A 4 4.64 9.28 29.14
CA THR A 4 5.71 8.77 28.26
C THR A 4 6.30 9.85 27.33
N LYS A 5 5.70 11.04 27.26
CA LYS A 5 6.19 12.19 26.49
C LYS A 5 7.01 13.18 27.31
N HIS A 6 7.15 12.93 28.62
CA HIS A 6 7.97 13.79 29.48
C HIS A 6 9.43 13.80 29.00
N PRO A 7 10.09 14.97 28.89
CA PRO A 7 11.45 15.10 28.33
C PRO A 7 12.47 14.15 28.99
N ILE A 8 12.46 14.02 30.30
CA ILE A 8 13.36 13.13 31.05
C ILE A 8 13.18 11.67 30.63
N ILE A 9 11.93 11.22 30.36
CA ILE A 9 11.66 9.85 29.91
C ILE A 9 12.16 9.64 28.49
N ILE A 10 11.95 10.62 27.60
CA ILE A 10 12.45 10.59 26.23
C ILE A 10 13.98 10.54 26.21
N GLU A 11 14.66 11.36 26.99
CA GLU A 11 16.14 11.38 27.07
C GLU A 11 16.70 10.06 27.62
N ASN A 12 16.09 9.50 28.68
CA ASN A 12 16.49 8.19 29.20
C ASN A 12 16.29 7.07 28.17
N ILE A 13 15.15 7.05 27.45
CA ILE A 13 14.90 6.07 26.38
C ILE A 13 15.93 6.23 25.25
N MET A 14 16.27 7.48 24.88
CA MET A 14 17.32 7.75 23.89
C MET A 14 18.70 7.28 24.38
N GLY A 15 19.04 7.51 25.66
CA GLY A 15 20.27 7.03 26.27
C GLY A 15 20.37 5.50 26.25
N ILE A 16 19.28 4.80 26.60
CA ILE A 16 19.20 3.35 26.54
C ILE A 16 19.38 2.84 25.12
N LYS A 17 18.72 3.47 24.12
CA LYS A 17 18.87 3.12 22.69
C LYS A 17 20.29 3.33 22.19
N ARG A 18 20.98 4.39 22.61
CA ARG A 18 22.40 4.62 22.24
C ARG A 18 23.33 3.56 22.83
N ARG A 19 23.10 3.13 24.09
CA ARG A 19 23.93 2.11 24.76
C ARG A 19 23.68 0.69 24.26
N LYS A 20 22.39 0.31 24.09
CA LYS A 20 22.02 -1.07 23.72
C LYS A 20 21.91 -1.30 22.23
N GLY A 21 21.97 -0.25 21.42
CA GLY A 21 21.60 -0.32 20.02
C GLY A 21 20.09 -0.59 19.85
N SER A 22 19.48 -0.12 18.79
CA SER A 22 18.13 -0.50 18.40
C SER A 22 18.22 -1.12 17.00
N LEU A 23 18.89 -2.27 16.90
CA LEU A 23 18.86 -3.08 15.68
C LEU A 23 17.42 -3.56 15.47
N GLN A 24 16.60 -2.70 14.88
CA GLN A 24 15.34 -3.17 14.32
C GLN A 24 15.70 -4.04 13.12
N LYS A 25 15.44 -5.35 13.21
CA LYS A 25 15.43 -6.21 12.02
C LYS A 25 14.46 -5.60 11.03
N GLY A 26 15.00 -4.97 9.97
CA GLY A 26 14.19 -4.41 8.89
C GLY A 26 13.29 -5.49 8.31
N LYS A 27 12.06 -5.12 7.95
CA LYS A 27 11.16 -6.06 7.27
C LYS A 27 11.65 -6.29 5.85
N LYS A 28 11.52 -7.53 5.36
CA LYS A 28 11.95 -7.93 4.01
C LYS A 28 11.16 -7.17 2.93
N PRO A 29 11.80 -6.81 1.81
CA PRO A 29 11.11 -6.25 0.64
C PRO A 29 10.23 -7.30 -0.05
N ILE A 30 9.12 -6.86 -0.66
CA ILE A 30 8.37 -7.68 -1.61
C ILE A 30 9.11 -7.65 -2.94
N LEU A 31 9.64 -8.78 -3.39
CA LEU A 31 10.24 -8.92 -4.71
C LEU A 31 9.18 -9.30 -5.75
N ILE A 32 9.54 -9.27 -7.03
CA ILE A 32 8.63 -9.57 -8.15
C ILE A 32 7.98 -10.96 -8.00
N ASN A 33 8.73 -11.97 -7.58
CA ASN A 33 8.18 -13.31 -7.38
C ASN A 33 7.13 -13.35 -6.26
N HIS A 34 7.37 -12.62 -5.17
CA HIS A 34 6.38 -12.47 -4.09
C HIS A 34 5.14 -11.72 -4.57
N LEU A 35 5.31 -10.65 -5.38
CA LEU A 35 4.20 -9.91 -5.96
C LEU A 35 3.32 -10.82 -6.82
N LYS A 36 3.92 -11.61 -7.72
CA LYS A 36 3.20 -12.58 -8.56
C LYS A 36 2.43 -13.60 -7.72
N ALA A 37 3.08 -14.18 -6.70
CA ALA A 37 2.44 -15.14 -5.80
C ALA A 37 1.25 -14.53 -5.04
N ILE A 38 1.35 -13.27 -4.59
CA ILE A 38 0.26 -12.54 -3.96
C ILE A 38 -0.90 -12.34 -4.92
N ILE A 39 -0.65 -11.91 -6.16
CA ILE A 39 -1.70 -11.68 -7.16
C ILE A 39 -2.44 -12.99 -7.48
N ASN A 40 -1.71 -14.09 -7.68
CA ASN A 40 -2.30 -15.41 -7.91
C ASN A 40 -3.17 -15.86 -6.71
N SER A 41 -2.69 -15.68 -5.47
CA SER A 41 -3.47 -16.00 -4.28
C SER A 41 -4.76 -15.18 -4.14
N ILE A 42 -4.78 -13.94 -4.66
CA ILE A 42 -6.01 -13.14 -4.73
C ILE A 42 -6.97 -13.74 -5.75
N ASP A 43 -6.48 -14.24 -6.90
CA ASP A 43 -7.31 -14.85 -7.92
C ASP A 43 -7.96 -16.16 -7.46
N GLU A 44 -7.22 -16.95 -6.71
CA GLU A 44 -7.70 -18.24 -6.18
C GLU A 44 -8.68 -18.06 -5.01
N GLU A 45 -8.74 -16.87 -4.39
CA GLU A 45 -9.62 -16.64 -3.25
C GLU A 45 -11.09 -16.76 -3.65
N LYS A 46 -11.87 -17.56 -2.90
CA LYS A 46 -13.33 -17.68 -3.08
C LYS A 46 -14.05 -16.48 -2.47
N THR A 47 -14.04 -15.36 -3.19
CA THR A 47 -14.71 -14.11 -2.80
C THR A 47 -15.22 -13.37 -4.03
N GLU A 48 -16.03 -12.30 -3.82
CA GLU A 48 -16.59 -11.53 -4.93
C GLU A 48 -15.49 -10.84 -5.74
N GLU A 49 -15.68 -10.78 -7.06
CA GLU A 49 -14.75 -10.19 -8.01
C GLU A 49 -14.36 -8.73 -7.64
N ILE A 50 -15.31 -7.96 -7.18
CA ILE A 50 -15.05 -6.56 -6.77
C ILE A 50 -14.04 -6.46 -5.62
N LYS A 51 -14.02 -7.43 -4.69
CA LYS A 51 -13.03 -7.48 -3.61
C LYS A 51 -11.66 -7.87 -4.14
N LYS A 52 -11.60 -8.86 -5.05
CA LYS A 52 -10.35 -9.28 -5.69
C LYS A 52 -9.70 -8.11 -6.42
N ILE A 53 -10.47 -7.43 -7.27
CA ILE A 53 -9.99 -6.28 -8.04
C ILE A 53 -9.51 -5.16 -7.12
N ARG A 54 -10.26 -4.79 -6.06
CA ARG A 54 -9.78 -3.80 -5.09
C ARG A 54 -8.46 -4.21 -4.47
N ASN A 55 -8.34 -5.45 -4.01
CA ASN A 55 -7.16 -5.93 -3.30
C ASN A 55 -5.94 -5.98 -4.24
N LYS A 56 -6.10 -6.45 -5.47
CA LYS A 56 -5.05 -6.38 -6.50
C LYS A 56 -4.62 -4.95 -6.77
N THR A 57 -5.58 -4.05 -6.98
CA THR A 57 -5.31 -2.63 -7.24
C THR A 57 -4.48 -1.99 -6.12
N ILE A 58 -4.85 -2.26 -4.84
CA ILE A 58 -4.12 -1.76 -3.67
C ILE A 58 -2.67 -2.27 -3.69
N ILE A 59 -2.46 -3.55 -3.91
CA ILE A 59 -1.11 -4.16 -3.90
C ILE A 59 -0.28 -3.65 -5.07
N LEU A 60 -0.84 -3.62 -6.28
CA LEU A 60 -0.12 -3.21 -7.49
C LEU A 60 0.25 -1.72 -7.46
N ILE A 61 -0.68 -0.83 -7.11
CA ILE A 61 -0.39 0.62 -6.98
C ILE A 61 0.60 0.84 -5.83
N GLY A 62 0.39 0.18 -4.69
CA GLY A 62 1.27 0.31 -3.54
C GLY A 62 2.71 -0.09 -3.85
N PHE A 63 2.89 -1.16 -4.63
CA PHE A 63 4.20 -1.62 -5.09
C PHE A 63 4.77 -0.70 -6.17
N ALA A 64 4.09 -0.53 -7.30
CA ALA A 64 4.60 0.19 -8.47
C ALA A 64 4.88 1.68 -8.18
N GLY A 65 4.10 2.31 -7.32
CA GLY A 65 4.33 3.70 -6.91
C GLY A 65 5.19 3.86 -5.64
N GLY A 66 5.62 2.77 -5.01
CA GLY A 66 6.40 2.84 -3.78
C GLY A 66 5.70 3.63 -2.67
N PHE A 67 4.37 3.45 -2.53
CA PHE A 67 3.57 4.22 -1.57
C PHE A 67 3.80 3.79 -0.12
N ARG A 68 3.78 4.77 0.79
CA ARG A 68 3.51 4.46 2.20
C ARG A 68 2.04 4.06 2.35
N ARG A 69 1.73 3.16 3.29
CA ARG A 69 0.36 2.68 3.53
C ARG A 69 -0.65 3.81 3.70
N LEU A 70 -0.29 4.81 4.51
CA LEU A 70 -1.15 5.95 4.78
C LEU A 70 -1.37 6.79 3.50
N GLU A 71 -0.32 7.05 2.72
CA GLU A 71 -0.41 7.74 1.43
C GLU A 71 -1.41 7.01 0.52
N LEU A 72 -1.26 5.69 0.38
CA LEU A 72 -2.10 4.87 -0.49
C LEU A 72 -3.59 4.92 -0.12
N VAL A 73 -3.92 4.77 1.17
CA VAL A 73 -5.32 4.80 1.59
C VAL A 73 -5.90 6.22 1.67
N SER A 74 -5.06 7.25 1.72
CA SER A 74 -5.49 8.65 1.73
C SER A 74 -5.89 9.17 0.36
N LEU A 75 -5.61 8.44 -0.71
CA LEU A 75 -5.97 8.84 -2.07
C LEU A 75 -7.48 8.99 -2.22
N ASP A 76 -7.86 10.08 -2.86
CA ASP A 76 -9.21 10.35 -3.34
C ASP A 76 -9.30 10.15 -4.86
N TYR A 77 -10.50 10.04 -5.39
CA TYR A 77 -10.73 9.95 -6.83
C TYR A 77 -10.17 11.18 -7.55
N GLU A 78 -10.26 12.34 -6.93
CA GLU A 78 -9.78 13.63 -7.45
C GLU A 78 -8.25 13.75 -7.48
N ASP A 79 -7.53 12.82 -6.84
CA ASP A 79 -6.06 12.80 -6.82
C ASP A 79 -5.47 12.02 -7.98
N ILE A 80 -6.29 11.43 -8.86
CA ILE A 80 -5.86 10.60 -9.97
C ILE A 80 -6.23 11.22 -11.31
N ASP A 81 -5.30 11.14 -12.25
CA ASP A 81 -5.49 11.60 -13.63
C ASP A 81 -4.94 10.55 -14.62
N PHE A 82 -5.80 10.04 -15.49
CA PHE A 82 -5.41 9.09 -16.54
C PHE A 82 -4.89 9.85 -17.75
N VAL A 83 -3.67 9.54 -18.15
CA VAL A 83 -3.00 10.12 -19.32
C VAL A 83 -2.66 9.01 -20.33
N PRO A 84 -2.34 9.34 -21.59
CA PRO A 84 -2.00 8.32 -22.60
C PRO A 84 -0.87 7.39 -22.17
N GLU A 85 0.11 7.88 -21.41
CA GLU A 85 1.27 7.11 -20.94
C GLU A 85 0.98 6.28 -19.69
N GLY A 86 -0.13 6.54 -18.98
CA GLY A 86 -0.45 5.84 -17.74
C GLY A 86 -1.34 6.61 -16.78
N LEU A 87 -0.90 6.73 -15.54
CA LEU A 87 -1.63 7.32 -14.44
C LEU A 87 -0.75 8.32 -13.68
N LYS A 88 -1.23 9.54 -13.49
CA LYS A 88 -0.67 10.53 -12.55
C LYS A 88 -1.44 10.46 -11.23
N ILE A 89 -0.72 10.45 -10.12
CA ILE A 89 -1.29 10.41 -8.76
C ILE A 89 -0.71 11.58 -7.96
N ILE A 90 -1.58 12.43 -7.43
CA ILE A 90 -1.21 13.56 -6.58
C ILE A 90 -1.24 13.10 -5.12
N ILE A 91 -0.12 13.24 -4.43
CA ILE A 91 -0.02 12.99 -2.99
C ILE A 91 -0.03 14.34 -2.29
N LYS A 92 -1.18 14.74 -1.72
CA LYS A 92 -1.37 16.04 -1.06
C LYS A 92 -0.51 16.22 0.18
N ARG A 93 -0.19 15.16 0.91
CA ARG A 93 0.66 15.18 2.12
C ARG A 93 1.46 13.90 2.24
N SER A 94 2.76 14.04 2.47
CA SER A 94 3.67 12.94 2.80
C SER A 94 4.33 13.19 4.15
N LYS A 95 4.74 12.15 4.86
CA LYS A 95 5.43 12.27 6.16
C LYS A 95 6.73 13.08 6.06
N THR A 96 7.32 13.17 4.88
CA THR A 96 8.58 13.90 4.61
C THR A 96 8.35 15.28 3.99
N ASP A 97 7.11 15.60 3.65
CA ASP A 97 6.73 16.90 3.09
C ASP A 97 6.40 17.84 4.23
N GLN A 98 7.43 18.56 4.70
CA GLN A 98 7.30 19.53 5.80
C GLN A 98 6.61 20.83 5.36
N PHE A 99 6.64 21.14 4.07
CA PHE A 99 6.09 22.37 3.51
C PHE A 99 4.72 22.21 2.87
N GLY A 100 4.23 20.96 2.72
CA GLY A 100 2.91 20.71 2.15
C GLY A 100 2.83 20.95 0.65
N GLU A 101 3.97 20.88 -0.06
CA GLU A 101 4.05 21.10 -1.51
C GLU A 101 3.41 19.96 -2.30
N GLY A 102 3.20 18.80 -1.66
CA GLY A 102 2.69 17.60 -2.32
C GLY A 102 3.72 16.95 -3.23
N MET A 103 3.32 15.84 -3.83
CA MET A 103 4.17 15.09 -4.77
C MET A 103 3.32 14.47 -5.86
N ILE A 104 3.79 14.49 -7.10
CA ILE A 104 3.18 13.76 -8.22
C ILE A 104 3.96 12.47 -8.46
N LYS A 105 3.24 11.35 -8.57
CA LYS A 105 3.79 10.06 -9.00
C LYS A 105 3.17 9.65 -10.32
N GLY A 106 4.02 9.26 -11.28
CA GLY A 106 3.62 8.66 -12.54
C GLY A 106 3.71 7.14 -12.47
N LEU A 107 2.69 6.45 -12.93
CA LEU A 107 2.68 5.00 -13.12
C LEU A 107 2.41 4.71 -14.59
N PRO A 108 3.38 4.16 -15.35
CA PRO A 108 3.16 3.84 -16.76
C PRO A 108 2.26 2.62 -16.92
N TYR A 109 1.71 2.44 -18.11
CA TYR A 109 1.12 1.16 -18.49
C TYR A 109 2.21 0.09 -18.55
N PHE A 110 1.94 -1.08 -17.99
CA PHE A 110 2.82 -2.23 -18.09
C PHE A 110 2.44 -3.07 -19.31
N ILE A 111 3.44 -3.66 -19.96
CA ILE A 111 3.24 -4.58 -21.10
C ILE A 111 2.38 -5.77 -20.65
N ASN A 112 2.70 -6.37 -19.49
CA ASN A 112 1.86 -7.40 -18.91
C ASN A 112 0.67 -6.78 -18.18
N GLN A 113 -0.50 -6.87 -18.80
CA GLN A 113 -1.75 -6.30 -18.28
C GLN A 113 -2.21 -6.90 -16.95
N GLU A 114 -1.83 -8.15 -16.67
CA GLU A 114 -2.18 -8.85 -15.43
C GLU A 114 -1.59 -8.16 -14.19
N TYR A 115 -0.41 -7.55 -14.35
CA TYR A 115 0.29 -6.84 -13.25
C TYR A 115 0.26 -5.33 -13.43
N CYS A 116 -0.50 -4.80 -14.40
CA CYS A 116 -0.56 -3.38 -14.67
C CYS A 116 -1.41 -2.64 -13.62
N PRO A 117 -0.82 -1.75 -12.80
CA PRO A 117 -1.55 -1.01 -11.77
C PRO A 117 -2.64 -0.11 -12.36
N VAL A 118 -2.38 0.47 -13.54
CA VAL A 118 -3.30 1.39 -14.22
C VAL A 118 -4.56 0.66 -14.67
N ILE A 119 -4.40 -0.50 -15.33
CA ILE A 119 -5.54 -1.31 -15.81
C ILE A 119 -6.37 -1.82 -14.62
N HIS A 120 -5.73 -2.26 -13.53
CA HIS A 120 -6.45 -2.69 -12.34
C HIS A 120 -7.20 -1.55 -11.66
N LEU A 121 -6.65 -0.33 -11.65
CA LEU A 121 -7.37 0.84 -11.16
C LEU A 121 -8.60 1.16 -12.02
N GLN A 122 -8.47 1.13 -13.35
CA GLN A 122 -9.62 1.32 -14.26
C GLN A 122 -10.71 0.29 -14.00
N LYS A 123 -10.35 -1.00 -13.87
CA LYS A 123 -11.30 -2.07 -13.51
C LYS A 123 -11.97 -1.81 -12.15
N TRP A 124 -11.19 -1.40 -11.15
CA TRP A 124 -11.70 -1.05 -9.83
C TRP A 124 -12.72 0.07 -9.89
N LEU A 125 -12.41 1.18 -10.57
CA LEU A 125 -13.32 2.32 -10.71
C LEU A 125 -14.60 1.95 -11.46
N LYS A 126 -14.49 1.13 -12.52
CA LYS A 126 -15.64 0.63 -13.27
C LYS A 126 -16.57 -0.22 -12.39
N LEU A 127 -16.03 -1.15 -11.62
CA LEU A 127 -16.82 -2.05 -10.77
C LEU A 127 -17.39 -1.35 -9.52
N SER A 128 -16.62 -0.45 -8.92
CA SER A 128 -17.03 0.26 -7.70
C SER A 128 -17.94 1.45 -7.95
N ASN A 129 -17.98 1.95 -9.19
CA ASN A 129 -18.69 3.18 -9.60
C ASN A 129 -18.30 4.40 -8.72
N ILE A 130 -17.08 4.45 -8.22
CA ILE A 130 -16.55 5.59 -7.46
C ILE A 130 -16.27 6.73 -8.42
N LYS A 131 -16.85 7.90 -8.16
CA LYS A 131 -16.70 9.13 -8.96
C LYS A 131 -16.25 10.34 -8.14
N SER A 132 -16.10 10.16 -6.82
CA SER A 132 -15.63 11.22 -5.92
C SER A 132 -15.18 10.65 -4.57
N GLY A 133 -14.33 11.39 -3.87
CA GLY A 133 -13.85 11.08 -2.53
C GLY A 133 -13.00 9.83 -2.47
N SER A 134 -13.03 9.11 -1.37
CA SER A 134 -12.12 8.01 -1.05
C SER A 134 -11.99 6.96 -2.14
N LEU A 135 -10.78 6.82 -2.70
CA LEU A 135 -10.46 5.88 -3.78
C LEU A 135 -10.59 4.42 -3.32
N PHE A 136 -10.09 4.11 -2.11
CA PHE A 136 -10.18 2.77 -1.53
C PHE A 136 -11.13 2.78 -0.33
N ARG A 137 -12.20 1.99 -0.45
CA ARG A 137 -13.29 1.94 0.53
C ARG A 137 -13.40 0.57 1.19
N ARG A 138 -14.03 0.53 2.36
CA ARG A 138 -14.29 -0.70 3.11
C ARG A 138 -15.51 -1.41 2.54
N PHE A 139 -15.53 -2.73 2.73
CA PHE A 139 -16.73 -3.55 2.58
C PHE A 139 -17.38 -3.82 3.93
N THR A 140 -18.69 -3.98 3.96
CA THR A 140 -19.42 -4.56 5.08
C THR A 140 -19.11 -6.05 5.21
N LYS A 141 -19.55 -6.70 6.30
CA LYS A 141 -19.50 -8.17 6.44
C LYS A 141 -20.24 -8.88 5.29
N GLY A 142 -21.34 -8.30 4.80
CA GLY A 142 -22.14 -8.80 3.68
C GLY A 142 -21.63 -8.34 2.31
N SER A 143 -20.35 -7.98 2.17
CA SER A 143 -19.67 -7.66 0.90
C SER A 143 -20.17 -6.42 0.15
N LYS A 144 -21.00 -5.59 0.78
CA LYS A 144 -21.43 -4.31 0.19
C LYS A 144 -20.34 -3.26 0.35
N LEU A 145 -20.01 -2.56 -0.75
CA LEU A 145 -19.07 -1.43 -0.73
C LEU A 145 -19.69 -0.27 0.06
N THR A 146 -18.91 0.32 0.95
CA THR A 146 -19.33 1.48 1.76
C THR A 146 -18.64 2.75 1.28
N ASN A 147 -19.11 3.91 1.77
CA ASN A 147 -18.41 5.19 1.53
C ASN A 147 -17.25 5.43 2.53
N LYS A 148 -16.99 4.50 3.45
CA LYS A 148 -15.95 4.66 4.47
C LYS A 148 -14.57 4.30 3.88
N ARG A 149 -13.61 5.21 4.05
CA ARG A 149 -12.20 5.03 3.66
C ARG A 149 -11.60 3.77 4.27
N LEU A 150 -10.77 3.07 3.52
CA LEU A 150 -9.96 1.96 4.01
C LEU A 150 -8.92 2.49 5.02
N THR A 151 -8.57 1.68 6.02
CA THR A 151 -7.47 2.02 6.94
C THR A 151 -6.12 1.50 6.42
N ASP A 152 -5.05 2.19 6.79
CA ASP A 152 -3.69 1.79 6.47
C ASP A 152 -3.33 0.41 7.06
N GLN A 153 -3.90 0.09 8.23
CA GLN A 153 -3.77 -1.23 8.84
C GLN A 153 -4.33 -2.34 7.94
N THR A 154 -5.44 -2.07 7.23
CA THR A 154 -6.02 -3.05 6.29
C THR A 154 -5.04 -3.42 5.19
N VAL A 155 -4.24 -2.49 4.67
CA VAL A 155 -3.21 -2.78 3.66
C VAL A 155 -2.19 -3.78 4.18
N ALA A 156 -1.73 -3.61 5.43
CA ALA A 156 -0.79 -4.55 6.05
C ALA A 156 -1.42 -5.95 6.28
N LEU A 157 -2.69 -5.98 6.68
CA LEU A 157 -3.42 -7.24 6.88
C LEU A 157 -3.66 -7.97 5.55
N LEU A 158 -4.02 -7.25 4.49
CA LEU A 158 -4.17 -7.82 3.14
C LEU A 158 -2.84 -8.44 2.66
N LEU A 159 -1.74 -7.70 2.79
CA LEU A 159 -0.43 -8.20 2.39
C LEU A 159 -0.08 -9.49 3.14
N LYS A 160 -0.22 -9.49 4.46
CA LYS A 160 0.07 -10.67 5.29
C LYS A 160 -0.84 -11.85 4.95
N LYS A 161 -2.13 -11.60 4.72
CA LYS A 161 -3.09 -12.62 4.33
C LYS A 161 -2.65 -13.34 3.06
N TYR A 162 -2.34 -12.59 2.00
CA TYR A 162 -2.02 -13.18 0.71
C TYR A 162 -0.60 -13.77 0.65
N LEU A 163 0.35 -13.26 1.42
CA LEU A 163 1.63 -13.94 1.61
C LEU A 163 1.42 -15.33 2.26
N ASN A 164 0.63 -15.39 3.32
CA ASN A 164 0.31 -16.65 3.98
C ASN A 164 -0.42 -17.62 3.06
N SER A 165 -1.41 -17.15 2.27
CA SER A 165 -2.11 -17.97 1.27
C SER A 165 -1.18 -18.49 0.18
N ALA A 166 -0.12 -17.73 -0.16
CA ALA A 166 0.92 -18.14 -1.10
C ALA A 166 2.00 -19.05 -0.47
N GLY A 167 1.85 -19.48 0.78
CA GLY A 167 2.84 -20.29 1.49
C GLY A 167 4.11 -19.55 1.90
N ILE A 168 4.10 -18.21 1.91
CA ILE A 168 5.25 -17.39 2.26
C ILE A 168 5.12 -16.94 3.71
N ASP A 169 6.15 -17.20 4.53
CA ASP A 169 6.21 -16.72 5.92
C ASP A 169 6.04 -15.20 5.98
N ASN A 170 4.92 -14.77 6.57
CA ASN A 170 4.52 -13.37 6.59
C ASN A 170 5.08 -12.56 7.78
N GLU A 171 5.78 -13.19 8.74
CA GLU A 171 6.31 -12.52 9.92
C GLU A 171 7.37 -11.47 9.57
N ASN A 172 8.14 -11.74 8.53
CA ASN A 172 9.21 -10.89 8.04
C ASN A 172 8.72 -9.73 7.16
N TYR A 173 7.41 -9.62 6.90
CA TYR A 173 6.83 -8.61 6.02
C TYR A 173 5.89 -7.66 6.77
N SER A 174 5.74 -6.46 6.23
CA SER A 174 4.85 -5.43 6.75
C SER A 174 4.33 -4.56 5.62
N GLY A 175 3.46 -3.60 5.92
CA GLY A 175 3.02 -2.65 4.91
C GLY A 175 4.13 -1.76 4.32
N HIS A 176 5.32 -1.69 4.94
CA HIS A 176 6.48 -1.04 4.33
C HIS A 176 7.17 -1.92 3.29
N SER A 177 6.90 -3.22 3.26
CA SER A 177 7.52 -4.18 2.36
C SER A 177 7.17 -3.94 0.88
N LEU A 178 6.01 -3.34 0.58
CA LEU A 178 5.67 -2.92 -0.79
C LEU A 178 6.60 -1.80 -1.26
N ARG A 179 6.78 -0.76 -0.45
CA ARG A 179 7.65 0.38 -0.77
C ARG A 179 9.13 -0.03 -0.84
N SER A 180 9.61 -0.83 0.09
CA SER A 180 10.98 -1.34 0.04
C SER A 180 11.20 -2.27 -1.16
N GLY A 181 10.19 -3.05 -1.54
CA GLY A 181 10.22 -3.87 -2.75
C GLY A 181 10.38 -3.03 -4.01
N PHE A 182 9.60 -1.97 -4.17
CA PHE A 182 9.77 -1.02 -5.27
C PHE A 182 11.20 -0.48 -5.32
N ALA A 183 11.73 0.01 -4.18
CA ALA A 183 13.07 0.58 -4.12
C ALA A 183 14.16 -0.44 -4.49
N THR A 184 14.02 -1.69 -4.01
CA THR A 184 14.97 -2.77 -4.34
C THR A 184 14.95 -3.09 -5.83
N VAL A 185 13.77 -3.35 -6.41
CA VAL A 185 13.63 -3.71 -7.83
C VAL A 185 14.08 -2.57 -8.74
N SER A 186 13.78 -1.31 -8.40
CA SER A 186 14.23 -0.15 -9.19
C SER A 186 15.73 0.10 -9.12
N ALA A 187 16.42 -0.41 -8.11
CA ALA A 187 17.88 -0.31 -8.01
C ALA A 187 18.60 -1.44 -8.77
N GLU A 188 17.91 -2.53 -9.08
CA GLU A 188 18.43 -3.68 -9.82
C GLU A 188 18.17 -3.58 -11.35
N SER A 189 17.37 -2.58 -11.79
CA SER A 189 17.02 -2.32 -13.20
C SER A 189 17.89 -1.24 -13.81
#